data_5f19dabfb8699e56b96a12b38dc21079
#
_entry.id   5f19dabfb8699e56b96a12b38dc21079
#
_cell.length_a   1.000
_cell.length_b   1.000
_cell.length_c   1.000
_cell.angle_alpha   90.00
_cell.angle_beta   90.00
_cell.angle_gamma   90.00
#
_symmetry.space_group_name_H-M   'P 1'
#
loop_
_entity.id
_entity.type
_entity.pdbx_description
1 polymer ?
#
loop_
_entity_poly.entity_id
_entity_poly.type
_entity_poly.pdbx_seq_one_letter_code
_entity_poly.pdbx_strand_id
1 'polypeptide(L)'
;AAGPADANQGVTAGDTLAGNYLAGRQAQIEGDMDAAAVFFGAALLADPEEFALIRRTFLVYLSDGRMDEAHALAKRIIDLSDQDTFAAFSVATTHIVSGRYEEARQILLKLNISGLNSYLVPLLMAWSYVGDGDTDQALAMLSPLSINQGTKMLHDAHAALVNVAGGRLE
;
A
#
# COMPACT_ATOMS: atom_id res chain seq x y z
N ALA A 1 -44.85 -9.90 16.56
CA ALA A 1 -43.60 -10.45 16.12
C ALA A 1 -42.96 -9.41 15.20
N ALA A 2 -41.96 -8.70 15.73
CA ALA A 2 -41.15 -7.82 14.90
C ALA A 2 -40.21 -8.70 14.07
N GLY A 3 -40.24 -8.58 12.75
CA GLY A 3 -39.35 -9.24 11.83
C GLY A 3 -37.90 -8.71 12.01
N PRO A 4 -36.89 -9.46 11.58
CA PRO A 4 -35.53 -8.98 11.65
C PRO A 4 -35.42 -7.70 10.83
N ALA A 5 -34.92 -6.62 11.47
CA ALA A 5 -34.58 -5.38 10.80
C ALA A 5 -33.56 -5.69 9.70
N ASP A 6 -33.84 -5.23 8.48
CA ASP A 6 -32.92 -5.31 7.34
C ASP A 6 -31.59 -4.67 7.73
N ALA A 7 -30.57 -5.49 7.96
CA ALA A 7 -29.22 -5.08 8.32
C ALA A 7 -28.43 -4.57 7.09
N ASN A 8 -29.11 -4.14 6.06
CA ASN A 8 -28.48 -3.63 4.83
C ASN A 8 -29.01 -2.23 4.44
N GLN A 9 -29.20 -1.33 5.42
CA GLN A 9 -29.26 0.08 5.11
C GLN A 9 -27.82 0.56 4.95
N GLY A 10 -27.39 0.71 3.69
CA GLY A 10 -26.06 1.21 3.37
C GLY A 10 -25.76 2.50 4.15
N VAL A 11 -24.57 2.59 4.72
CA VAL A 11 -24.11 3.76 5.46
C VAL A 11 -24.23 4.99 4.57
N THR A 12 -24.87 6.04 5.09
CA THR A 12 -25.07 7.30 4.36
C THR A 12 -24.22 8.40 5.00
N ALA A 13 -23.41 9.07 4.17
CA ALA A 13 -22.63 10.22 4.61
C ALA A 13 -23.52 11.38 5.06
N GLY A 14 -23.05 12.14 6.04
CA GLY A 14 -23.69 13.38 6.50
C GLY A 14 -23.34 14.59 5.63
N ASP A 15 -23.90 15.75 5.97
CA ASP A 15 -23.77 16.98 5.16
C ASP A 15 -22.51 17.82 5.49
N THR A 16 -21.79 17.51 6.56
CA THR A 16 -20.67 18.32 7.02
C THR A 16 -19.35 17.56 7.05
N LEU A 17 -18.25 18.24 6.70
CA LEU A 17 -16.90 17.70 6.81
C LEU A 17 -16.62 17.17 8.22
N ALA A 18 -16.86 17.97 9.25
CA ALA A 18 -16.57 17.59 10.63
C ALA A 18 -17.41 16.37 11.08
N GLY A 19 -18.69 16.33 10.71
CA GLY A 19 -19.56 15.19 11.01
C GLY A 19 -19.07 13.91 10.35
N ASN A 20 -18.76 13.96 9.06
CA ASN A 20 -18.20 12.83 8.32
C ASN A 20 -16.85 12.39 8.88
N TYR A 21 -15.94 13.33 9.19
CA TYR A 21 -14.65 12.99 9.78
C TYR A 21 -14.80 12.26 11.13
N LEU A 22 -15.67 12.75 12.03
CA LEU A 22 -15.91 12.11 13.33
C LEU A 22 -16.58 10.74 13.20
N ALA A 23 -17.58 10.63 12.31
CA ALA A 23 -18.23 9.35 12.03
C ALA A 23 -17.24 8.32 11.43
N GLY A 24 -16.41 8.75 10.49
CA GLY A 24 -15.36 7.91 9.94
C GLY A 24 -14.34 7.44 10.99
N ARG A 25 -13.97 8.31 11.93
CA ARG A 25 -13.10 7.93 13.05
C ARG A 25 -13.76 6.93 13.98
N GLN A 26 -15.04 7.09 14.27
CA GLN A 26 -15.79 6.15 15.10
C GLN A 26 -15.87 4.78 14.43
N ALA A 27 -16.24 4.73 13.14
CA ALA A 27 -16.28 3.51 12.35
C ALA A 27 -14.93 2.78 12.34
N GLN A 28 -13.80 3.51 12.19
CA GLN A 28 -12.47 2.93 12.31
C GLN A 28 -12.19 2.27 13.66
N ILE A 29 -12.63 2.91 14.77
CA ILE A 29 -12.45 2.36 16.13
C ILE A 29 -13.28 1.08 16.29
N GLU A 30 -14.45 1.03 15.69
CA GLU A 30 -15.36 -0.13 15.70
C GLU A 30 -14.92 -1.25 14.73
N GLY A 31 -13.93 -0.97 13.87
CA GLY A 31 -13.44 -1.92 12.86
C GLY A 31 -14.31 -1.99 11.61
N ASP A 32 -15.30 -1.10 11.47
CA ASP A 32 -16.15 -1.00 10.28
C ASP A 32 -15.47 -0.16 9.20
N MET A 33 -14.63 -0.82 8.37
CA MET A 33 -13.85 -0.14 7.35
C MET A 33 -14.70 0.33 6.17
N ASP A 34 -15.79 -0.36 5.84
CA ASP A 34 -16.74 0.09 4.79
C ASP A 34 -17.41 1.39 5.19
N ALA A 35 -17.98 1.46 6.41
CA ALA A 35 -18.53 2.70 6.92
C ALA A 35 -17.47 3.83 7.01
N ALA A 36 -16.27 3.51 7.49
CA ALA A 36 -15.18 4.46 7.55
C ALA A 36 -14.83 5.02 6.17
N ALA A 37 -14.80 4.15 5.13
CA ALA A 37 -14.51 4.55 3.75
C ALA A 37 -15.58 5.51 3.20
N VAL A 38 -16.85 5.25 3.46
CA VAL A 38 -17.95 6.15 3.07
C VAL A 38 -17.79 7.53 3.71
N PHE A 39 -17.59 7.58 5.02
CA PHE A 39 -17.49 8.82 5.75
C PHE A 39 -16.23 9.64 5.43
N PHE A 40 -15.04 8.99 5.37
CA PHE A 40 -13.82 9.70 4.99
C PHE A 40 -13.82 10.12 3.53
N GLY A 41 -14.41 9.34 2.64
CA GLY A 41 -14.62 9.73 1.25
C GLY A 41 -15.46 11.01 1.14
N ALA A 42 -16.57 11.09 1.88
CA ALA A 42 -17.42 12.28 1.90
C ALA A 42 -16.71 13.50 2.54
N ALA A 43 -15.93 13.30 3.60
CA ALA A 43 -15.12 14.37 4.18
C ALA A 43 -14.08 14.89 3.18
N LEU A 44 -13.41 13.99 2.45
CA LEU A 44 -12.42 14.35 1.42
C LEU A 44 -13.04 15.12 0.24
N LEU A 45 -14.28 14.83 -0.14
CA LEU A 45 -14.98 15.60 -1.16
C LEU A 45 -15.24 17.05 -0.72
N ALA A 46 -15.43 17.28 0.59
CA ALA A 46 -15.65 18.63 1.15
C ALA A 46 -14.35 19.44 1.28
N ASP A 47 -13.21 18.77 1.48
CA ASP A 47 -11.88 19.39 1.52
C ASP A 47 -10.85 18.49 0.82
N PRO A 48 -10.78 18.56 -0.51
CA PRO A 48 -9.99 17.63 -1.31
C PRO A 48 -8.47 17.88 -1.22
N GLU A 49 -8.02 19.03 -0.72
CA GLU A 49 -6.60 19.39 -0.68
C GLU A 49 -5.95 19.18 0.69
N GLU A 50 -6.73 18.86 1.72
CA GLU A 50 -6.18 18.60 3.06
C GLU A 50 -5.37 17.31 3.07
N PHE A 51 -4.05 17.43 3.16
CA PHE A 51 -3.11 16.30 3.07
C PHE A 51 -3.37 15.21 4.13
N ALA A 52 -3.66 15.61 5.37
CA ALA A 52 -3.94 14.65 6.43
C ALA A 52 -5.20 13.82 6.13
N LEU A 53 -6.20 14.44 5.50
CA LEU A 53 -7.43 13.79 5.10
C LEU A 53 -7.23 12.86 3.90
N ILE A 54 -6.47 13.31 2.88
CA ILE A 54 -6.07 12.48 1.73
C ILE A 54 -5.39 11.21 2.24
N ARG A 55 -4.38 11.36 3.11
CA ARG A 55 -3.60 10.26 3.64
C ARG A 55 -4.45 9.30 4.49
N ARG A 56 -5.34 9.81 5.31
CA ARG A 56 -6.24 8.98 6.13
C ARG A 56 -7.22 8.20 5.26
N THR A 57 -7.85 8.86 4.30
CA THR A 57 -8.79 8.23 3.37
C THR A 57 -8.10 7.13 2.55
N PHE A 58 -6.87 7.39 2.08
CA PHE A 58 -6.03 6.39 1.41
C PHE A 58 -5.86 5.12 2.25
N LEU A 59 -5.46 5.25 3.52
CA LEU A 59 -5.24 4.10 4.40
C LEU A 59 -6.54 3.33 4.69
N VAL A 60 -7.65 4.03 4.81
CA VAL A 60 -8.97 3.39 4.99
C VAL A 60 -9.38 2.65 3.73
N TYR A 61 -9.22 3.24 2.54
CA TYR A 61 -9.52 2.58 1.28
C TYR A 61 -8.67 1.32 1.05
N LEU A 62 -7.37 1.36 1.41
CA LEU A 62 -6.54 0.16 1.41
C LEU A 62 -7.08 -0.93 2.33
N SER A 63 -7.50 -0.56 3.55
CA SER A 63 -8.01 -1.49 4.54
C SER A 63 -9.37 -2.08 4.17
N ASP A 64 -10.18 -1.31 3.44
CA ASP A 64 -11.49 -1.72 2.94
C ASP A 64 -11.42 -2.49 1.59
N GLY A 65 -10.24 -2.55 0.97
CA GLY A 65 -10.04 -3.22 -0.32
C GLY A 65 -10.45 -2.40 -1.54
N ARG A 66 -10.69 -1.10 -1.40
CA ARG A 66 -10.96 -0.16 -2.51
C ARG A 66 -9.66 0.22 -3.21
N MET A 67 -9.07 -0.74 -3.93
CA MET A 67 -7.71 -0.61 -4.44
C MET A 67 -7.55 0.49 -5.48
N ASP A 68 -8.54 0.70 -6.36
CA ASP A 68 -8.47 1.72 -7.41
C ASP A 68 -8.50 3.13 -6.83
N GLU A 69 -9.42 3.39 -5.89
CA GLU A 69 -9.52 4.67 -5.19
C GLU A 69 -8.30 4.91 -4.29
N ALA A 70 -7.84 3.88 -3.59
CA ALA A 70 -6.62 3.94 -2.80
C ALA A 70 -5.41 4.30 -3.68
N HIS A 71 -5.26 3.65 -4.85
CA HIS A 71 -4.18 3.95 -5.77
C HIS A 71 -4.22 5.39 -6.30
N ALA A 72 -5.41 5.91 -6.61
CA ALA A 72 -5.57 7.29 -7.04
C ALA A 72 -5.09 8.29 -5.96
N LEU A 73 -5.42 8.03 -4.69
CA LEU A 73 -4.95 8.85 -3.57
C LEU A 73 -3.45 8.65 -3.30
N ALA A 74 -2.93 7.42 -3.42
CA ALA A 74 -1.51 7.14 -3.28
C ALA A 74 -0.65 7.96 -4.26
N LYS A 75 -1.07 8.08 -5.51
CA LYS A 75 -0.39 8.92 -6.51
C LYS A 75 -0.35 10.38 -6.07
N ARG A 76 -1.48 10.93 -5.60
CA ARG A 76 -1.52 12.30 -5.08
C ARG A 76 -0.59 12.49 -3.88
N ILE A 77 -0.52 11.49 -2.99
CA ILE A 77 0.35 11.55 -1.81
C ILE A 77 1.82 11.59 -2.22
N ILE A 78 2.28 10.74 -3.14
CA ILE A 78 3.69 10.74 -3.56
C ILE A 78 4.09 11.98 -4.35
N ASP A 79 3.14 12.65 -5.01
CA ASP A 79 3.36 13.94 -5.68
C ASP A 79 3.56 15.08 -4.64
N LEU A 80 2.95 14.96 -3.46
CA LEU A 80 3.05 15.92 -2.37
C LEU A 80 4.17 15.58 -1.37
N SER A 81 4.51 14.31 -1.22
CA SER A 81 5.50 13.81 -0.27
C SER A 81 6.10 12.48 -0.75
N ASP A 82 7.35 12.51 -1.17
CA ASP A 82 8.08 11.33 -1.66
C ASP A 82 8.53 10.35 -0.55
N GLN A 83 8.27 10.68 0.72
CA GLN A 83 8.63 9.88 1.89
C GLN A 83 7.46 9.08 2.49
N ASP A 84 6.24 9.17 1.93
CA ASP A 84 5.14 8.34 2.41
C ASP A 84 5.29 6.89 1.95
N THR A 85 5.73 6.05 2.88
CA THR A 85 6.06 4.65 2.64
C THR A 85 4.89 3.84 2.07
N PHE A 86 3.69 3.99 2.64
CA PHE A 86 2.53 3.19 2.23
C PHE A 86 2.03 3.59 0.84
N ALA A 87 2.02 4.90 0.56
CA ALA A 87 1.65 5.41 -0.75
C ALA A 87 2.68 4.98 -1.82
N ALA A 88 3.98 5.09 -1.50
CA ALA A 88 5.04 4.65 -2.40
C ALA A 88 4.97 3.14 -2.70
N PHE A 89 4.73 2.30 -1.69
CA PHE A 89 4.56 0.85 -1.90
C PHE A 89 3.30 0.53 -2.72
N SER A 90 2.18 1.22 -2.48
CA SER A 90 0.96 1.05 -3.26
C SER A 90 1.20 1.34 -4.75
N VAL A 91 1.86 2.47 -5.06
CA VAL A 91 2.14 2.85 -6.45
C VAL A 91 3.19 1.93 -7.07
N ALA A 92 4.29 1.63 -6.36
CA ALA A 92 5.36 0.75 -6.86
C ALA A 92 4.84 -0.66 -7.16
N THR A 93 4.03 -1.25 -6.27
CA THR A 93 3.42 -2.57 -6.51
C THR A 93 2.50 -2.57 -7.72
N THR A 94 1.70 -1.52 -7.90
CA THR A 94 0.84 -1.38 -9.10
C THR A 94 1.69 -1.28 -10.38
N HIS A 95 2.82 -0.57 -10.35
CA HIS A 95 3.75 -0.53 -11.46
C HIS A 95 4.34 -1.92 -11.75
N ILE A 96 4.79 -2.66 -10.72
CA ILE A 96 5.32 -4.03 -10.88
C ILE A 96 4.29 -4.95 -11.54
N VAL A 97 3.05 -4.97 -11.03
CA VAL A 97 1.97 -5.80 -11.59
C VAL A 97 1.64 -5.43 -13.03
N SER A 98 1.83 -4.16 -13.40
CA SER A 98 1.60 -3.64 -14.77
C SER A 98 2.82 -3.79 -15.69
N GLY A 99 3.92 -4.42 -15.25
CA GLY A 99 5.14 -4.58 -16.03
C GLY A 99 5.98 -3.31 -16.18
N ARG A 100 5.70 -2.27 -15.39
CA ARG A 100 6.43 -1.00 -15.38
C ARG A 100 7.51 -1.01 -14.28
N TYR A 101 8.48 -1.89 -14.46
CA TYR A 101 9.45 -2.22 -13.41
C TYR A 101 10.38 -1.06 -13.08
N GLU A 102 10.84 -0.32 -14.10
CA GLU A 102 11.72 0.83 -13.88
C GLU A 102 11.03 1.95 -13.11
N GLU A 103 9.78 2.28 -13.44
CA GLU A 103 9.01 3.29 -12.70
C GLU A 103 8.80 2.88 -11.24
N ALA A 104 8.58 1.59 -10.97
CA ALA A 104 8.50 1.08 -9.60
C ALA A 104 9.82 1.31 -8.85
N ARG A 105 10.97 0.99 -9.47
CA ARG A 105 12.29 1.21 -8.85
C ARG A 105 12.56 2.67 -8.56
N GLN A 106 12.20 3.57 -9.47
CA GLN A 106 12.38 5.01 -9.27
C GLN A 106 11.61 5.56 -8.06
N ILE A 107 10.43 4.99 -7.76
CA ILE A 107 9.66 5.34 -6.57
C ILE A 107 10.34 4.78 -5.31
N LEU A 108 10.74 3.50 -5.34
CA LEU A 108 11.34 2.82 -4.18
C LEU A 108 12.69 3.42 -3.78
N LEU A 109 13.49 3.89 -4.75
CA LEU A 109 14.79 4.52 -4.52
C LEU A 109 14.71 5.84 -3.75
N LYS A 110 13.57 6.52 -3.75
CA LYS A 110 13.37 7.76 -2.98
C LYS A 110 13.14 7.52 -1.50
N LEU A 111 12.73 6.31 -1.12
CA LEU A 111 12.39 5.99 0.26
C LEU A 111 13.64 5.89 1.15
N ASN A 112 13.56 6.41 2.36
CA ASN A 112 14.59 6.22 3.37
C ASN A 112 14.63 4.75 3.81
N ILE A 113 15.82 4.12 3.72
CA ILE A 113 16.03 2.71 4.06
C ILE A 113 16.22 2.56 5.58
N SER A 114 15.12 2.59 6.33
CA SER A 114 15.11 2.41 7.78
C SER A 114 13.83 1.70 8.23
N GLY A 115 13.86 1.08 9.40
CA GLY A 115 12.71 0.35 9.95
C GLY A 115 12.16 -0.68 8.95
N LEU A 116 10.87 -0.64 8.69
CA LEU A 116 10.19 -1.57 7.77
C LEU A 116 10.72 -1.49 6.33
N ASN A 117 11.13 -0.29 5.88
CA ASN A 117 11.66 -0.09 4.53
C ASN A 117 12.96 -0.85 4.29
N SER A 118 13.76 -1.12 5.34
CA SER A 118 14.99 -1.91 5.22
C SER A 118 14.74 -3.37 4.79
N TYR A 119 13.52 -3.85 4.90
CA TYR A 119 13.10 -5.18 4.46
C TYR A 119 12.28 -5.14 3.16
N LEU A 120 11.28 -4.26 3.10
CA LEU A 120 10.33 -4.24 1.99
C LEU A 120 10.92 -3.65 0.71
N VAL A 121 11.75 -2.61 0.81
CA VAL A 121 12.36 -2.01 -0.39
C VAL A 121 13.27 -3.02 -1.12
N PRO A 122 14.23 -3.72 -0.48
CA PRO A 122 15.02 -4.74 -1.15
C PRO A 122 14.18 -5.85 -1.80
N LEU A 123 13.11 -6.28 -1.14
CA LEU A 123 12.20 -7.30 -1.69
C LEU A 123 11.49 -6.81 -2.96
N LEU A 124 10.87 -5.64 -2.92
CA LEU A 124 10.16 -5.10 -4.08
C LEU A 124 11.11 -4.77 -5.23
N MET A 125 12.31 -4.27 -4.91
CA MET A 125 13.38 -4.07 -5.91
C MET A 125 13.77 -5.39 -6.57
N ALA A 126 14.01 -6.43 -5.79
CA ALA A 126 14.36 -7.75 -6.32
C ALA A 126 13.28 -8.29 -7.27
N TRP A 127 12.01 -8.25 -6.87
CA TRP A 127 10.91 -8.72 -7.70
C TRP A 127 10.70 -7.86 -8.96
N SER A 128 11.02 -6.57 -8.92
CA SER A 128 11.01 -5.74 -10.12
C SER A 128 12.09 -6.17 -11.14
N TYR A 129 13.28 -6.58 -10.69
CA TYR A 129 14.32 -7.13 -11.56
C TYR A 129 13.98 -8.54 -12.07
N VAL A 130 13.30 -9.36 -11.26
CA VAL A 130 12.75 -10.65 -11.75
C VAL A 130 11.81 -10.41 -12.93
N GLY A 131 10.95 -9.40 -12.84
CA GLY A 131 10.04 -9.02 -13.91
C GLY A 131 10.76 -8.62 -15.22
N ASP A 132 11.91 -7.94 -15.09
CA ASP A 132 12.79 -7.60 -16.23
C ASP A 132 13.63 -8.79 -16.73
N GLY A 133 13.60 -9.93 -16.04
CA GLY A 133 14.42 -11.12 -16.37
C GLY A 133 15.87 -11.04 -15.86
N ASP A 134 16.21 -10.04 -15.04
CA ASP A 134 17.56 -9.86 -14.48
C ASP A 134 17.69 -10.53 -13.11
N THR A 135 17.91 -11.84 -13.13
CA THR A 135 18.05 -12.68 -11.93
C THR A 135 19.26 -12.27 -11.08
N ASP A 136 20.35 -11.82 -11.69
CA ASP A 136 21.56 -11.45 -10.96
C ASP A 136 21.35 -10.16 -10.16
N GLN A 137 20.74 -9.14 -10.76
CA GLN A 137 20.36 -7.92 -10.05
C GLN A 137 19.31 -8.20 -8.97
N ALA A 138 18.33 -9.05 -9.25
CA ALA A 138 17.34 -9.45 -8.25
C ALA A 138 17.99 -10.05 -6.98
N LEU A 139 18.94 -10.98 -7.14
CA LEU A 139 19.70 -11.57 -6.03
C LEU A 139 20.58 -10.52 -5.32
N ALA A 140 21.20 -9.60 -6.08
CA ALA A 140 21.98 -8.51 -5.50
C ALA A 140 21.13 -7.60 -4.59
N MET A 141 19.88 -7.32 -4.98
CA MET A 141 18.96 -6.51 -4.16
C MET A 141 18.58 -7.19 -2.84
N LEU A 142 18.59 -8.53 -2.77
CA LEU A 142 18.31 -9.28 -1.55
C LEU A 142 19.49 -9.31 -0.58
N SER A 143 20.72 -9.06 -1.04
CA SER A 143 21.95 -9.25 -0.24
C SER A 143 21.95 -8.55 1.12
N PRO A 144 21.39 -7.34 1.32
CA PRO A 144 21.33 -6.70 2.63
C PRO A 144 20.55 -7.52 3.67
N LEU A 145 19.59 -8.33 3.25
CA LEU A 145 18.77 -9.17 4.13
C LEU A 145 19.53 -10.39 4.67
N SER A 146 20.64 -10.76 4.04
CA SER A 146 21.46 -11.92 4.48
C SER A 146 22.32 -11.63 5.71
N ILE A 147 22.57 -10.35 6.02
CA ILE A 147 23.54 -9.91 7.04
C ILE A 147 23.02 -10.20 8.46
N ASN A 148 21.71 -10.10 8.68
CA ASN A 148 21.10 -10.26 9.99
C ASN A 148 20.41 -11.62 10.10
N GLN A 149 20.69 -12.36 11.19
CA GLN A 149 20.03 -13.67 11.42
C GLN A 149 18.51 -13.60 11.44
N GLY A 150 17.92 -12.48 11.90
CA GLY A 150 16.47 -12.28 11.92
C GLY A 150 15.84 -12.17 10.52
N THR A 151 16.61 -11.75 9.53
CA THR A 151 16.16 -11.58 8.14
C THR A 151 16.71 -12.64 7.18
N LYS A 152 17.66 -13.46 7.64
CA LYS A 152 18.29 -14.47 6.81
C LYS A 152 17.30 -15.48 6.22
N MET A 153 16.32 -15.91 6.99
CA MET A 153 15.27 -16.82 6.49
C MET A 153 14.44 -16.17 5.39
N LEU A 154 14.14 -14.87 5.51
CA LEU A 154 13.46 -14.09 4.48
C LEU A 154 14.31 -13.99 3.22
N HIS A 155 15.61 -13.68 3.38
CA HIS A 155 16.58 -13.70 2.28
C HIS A 155 16.59 -15.04 1.56
N ASP A 156 16.83 -16.14 2.29
CA ASP A 156 17.01 -17.47 1.70
C ASP A 156 15.75 -17.94 0.95
N ALA A 157 14.57 -17.67 1.51
CA ALA A 157 13.29 -17.97 0.87
C ALA A 157 13.11 -17.21 -0.45
N HIS A 158 13.36 -15.89 -0.44
CA HIS A 158 13.20 -15.08 -1.65
C HIS A 158 14.30 -15.34 -2.68
N ALA A 159 15.54 -15.59 -2.24
CA ALA A 159 16.64 -15.96 -3.15
C ALA A 159 16.34 -17.29 -3.88
N ALA A 160 15.78 -18.28 -3.17
CA ALA A 160 15.34 -19.53 -3.80
C ALA A 160 14.25 -19.29 -4.84
N LEU A 161 13.22 -18.47 -4.51
CA LEU A 161 12.15 -18.13 -5.44
C LEU A 161 12.65 -17.35 -6.67
N VAL A 162 13.58 -16.41 -6.48
CA VAL A 162 14.23 -15.65 -7.56
C VAL A 162 15.00 -16.58 -8.49
N ASN A 163 15.76 -17.55 -7.94
CA ASN A 163 16.49 -18.54 -8.76
C ASN A 163 15.51 -19.40 -9.57
N VAL A 164 14.43 -19.88 -8.97
CA VAL A 164 13.39 -20.64 -9.67
C VAL A 164 12.77 -19.82 -10.79
N ALA A 165 12.40 -18.58 -10.53
CA ALA A 165 11.83 -17.67 -11.53
C ALA A 165 12.81 -17.40 -12.70
N GLY A 166 14.12 -17.34 -12.41
CA GLY A 166 15.19 -17.19 -13.39
C GLY A 166 15.61 -18.48 -14.09
N GLY A 167 14.93 -19.61 -13.82
CA GLY A 167 15.25 -20.92 -14.43
C GLY A 167 16.49 -21.59 -13.85
N ARG A 168 17.00 -21.16 -12.70
CA ARG A 168 18.18 -21.72 -12.01
C ARG A 168 17.70 -22.72 -10.96
N LEU A 169 17.57 -23.97 -11.34
CA LEU A 169 17.01 -25.05 -10.51
C LEU A 169 18.10 -25.94 -9.84
N GLU A 170 19.34 -25.46 -9.73
CA GLU A 170 20.44 -26.22 -9.10
C GLU A 170 20.55 -25.95 -7.60
#